data_0acdca97a76a22fa7540e2783c64ee94
#
_entry.id   0acdca97a76a22fa7540e2783c64ee94
#
_cell.length_a   1.000
_cell.length_b   1.000
_cell.length_c   1.000
_cell.angle_alpha   90.00
_cell.angle_beta   90.00
_cell.angle_gamma   90.00
#
_symmetry.space_group_name_H-M   'P 1'
#
loop_
_entity.id
_entity.type
_entity.pdbx_description
1 polymer ?
#
loop_
_entity_poly.entity_id
_entity_poly.type
_entity_poly.pdbx_seq_one_letter_code
_entity_poly.pdbx_strand_id
1 'polypeptide(L)'
;MYGVPEQWPHIAALYRRAGFSHTGHTEAVYLAAVEDLPGRVEGSGPPLDGLAVRRSVGINGCRLSAVLGEEVIGYIETEILDAGERMWRHGGWAEVGNLRVAAPYRRRGVGSWLLGQAAGWLRLAQVTRLLDYAWLDGTDPAGQSYDDYRAFLPAVGFRELTRTARGWTRERLTTGDGGSCGT
;
A
#
# COMPACT_ATOMS: atom_id res chain seq x y z
N MET A 1 -5.20 -9.08 -6.85
CA MET A 1 -5.12 -8.94 -8.33
C MET A 1 -4.68 -7.51 -8.59
N TYR A 2 -3.54 -7.33 -9.24
CA TYR A 2 -3.00 -6.01 -9.58
C TYR A 2 -3.89 -5.35 -10.64
N GLY A 3 -4.01 -4.03 -10.59
CA GLY A 3 -4.78 -3.27 -11.58
C GLY A 3 -4.09 -3.24 -12.95
N VAL A 4 -4.80 -2.74 -13.97
CA VAL A 4 -4.25 -2.53 -15.30
C VAL A 4 -3.55 -1.16 -15.32
N PRO A 5 -2.22 -1.10 -15.54
CA PRO A 5 -1.49 0.15 -15.62
C PRO A 5 -2.00 1.03 -16.78
N GLU A 6 -2.05 2.34 -16.58
CA GLU A 6 -2.49 3.29 -17.60
C GLU A 6 -1.59 3.29 -18.84
N GLN A 7 -0.31 2.92 -18.69
CA GLN A 7 0.64 2.77 -19.80
C GLN A 7 0.32 1.54 -20.70
N TRP A 8 -0.63 0.70 -20.30
CA TRP A 8 -1.05 -0.48 -21.05
C TRP A 8 -2.49 -0.36 -21.60
N PRO A 9 -2.79 0.65 -22.43
CA PRO A 9 -4.13 0.89 -22.93
C PRO A 9 -4.67 -0.27 -23.76
N HIS A 10 -3.79 -1.05 -24.40
CA HIS A 10 -4.14 -2.25 -25.13
C HIS A 10 -4.70 -3.35 -24.23
N ILE A 11 -4.20 -3.50 -23.01
CA ILE A 11 -4.75 -4.44 -22.02
C ILE A 11 -6.13 -3.99 -21.56
N ALA A 12 -6.31 -2.70 -21.25
CA ALA A 12 -7.62 -2.15 -20.93
C ALA A 12 -8.63 -2.34 -22.08
N ALA A 13 -8.18 -2.22 -23.35
CA ALA A 13 -9.01 -2.49 -24.53
C ALA A 13 -9.38 -3.98 -24.64
N LEU A 14 -8.47 -4.90 -24.32
CA LEU A 14 -8.78 -6.34 -24.26
C LEU A 14 -9.85 -6.66 -23.22
N TYR A 15 -9.76 -6.09 -22.01
CA TYR A 15 -10.77 -6.26 -20.98
C TYR A 15 -12.15 -5.78 -21.46
N ARG A 16 -12.24 -4.58 -22.06
CA ARG A 16 -13.51 -4.06 -22.62
C ARG A 16 -14.06 -4.97 -23.73
N ARG A 17 -13.21 -5.44 -24.65
CA ARG A 17 -13.62 -6.38 -25.72
C ARG A 17 -14.10 -7.71 -25.18
N ALA A 18 -13.55 -8.16 -24.04
CA ALA A 18 -14.00 -9.36 -23.35
C ALA A 18 -15.28 -9.14 -22.50
N GLY A 19 -15.89 -7.96 -22.56
CA GLY A 19 -17.12 -7.62 -21.86
C GLY A 19 -16.94 -7.21 -20.40
N PHE A 20 -15.73 -6.81 -20.00
CA PHE A 20 -15.50 -6.24 -18.69
C PHE A 20 -15.68 -4.72 -18.70
N SER A 21 -16.32 -4.20 -17.66
CA SER A 21 -16.45 -2.77 -17.35
C SER A 21 -15.55 -2.39 -16.19
N HIS A 22 -14.93 -1.22 -16.27
CA HIS A 22 -14.15 -0.66 -15.16
C HIS A 22 -15.07 0.04 -14.16
N THR A 23 -14.93 -0.24 -12.87
CA THR A 23 -15.78 0.31 -11.81
C THR A 23 -15.45 1.75 -11.41
N GLY A 24 -14.44 2.36 -12.04
CA GLY A 24 -13.97 3.71 -11.71
C GLY A 24 -12.84 3.75 -10.66
N HIS A 25 -12.55 2.63 -9.99
CA HIS A 25 -11.50 2.61 -8.97
C HIS A 25 -10.11 2.64 -9.58
N THR A 26 -9.38 3.70 -9.28
CA THR A 26 -7.99 3.89 -9.71
C THR A 26 -7.11 4.12 -8.49
N GLU A 27 -5.93 3.52 -8.50
CA GLU A 27 -4.90 3.75 -7.50
C GLU A 27 -3.61 4.24 -8.14
N ALA A 28 -2.86 5.06 -7.43
CA ALA A 28 -1.48 5.39 -7.77
C ALA A 28 -0.54 4.38 -7.10
N VAL A 29 0.44 3.91 -7.85
CA VAL A 29 1.51 3.03 -7.39
C VAL A 29 2.75 3.87 -7.17
N TYR A 30 3.31 3.80 -5.99
CA TYR A 30 4.51 4.53 -5.59
C TYR A 30 5.68 3.57 -5.39
N LEU A 31 6.88 4.05 -5.65
CA LEU A 31 8.13 3.31 -5.48
C LEU A 31 9.15 4.19 -4.77
N ALA A 32 9.81 3.61 -3.78
CA ALA A 32 11.02 4.18 -3.15
C ALA A 32 12.18 3.19 -3.21
N ALA A 33 13.40 3.69 -3.33
CA ALA A 33 14.57 2.93 -2.95
C ALA A 33 14.68 2.95 -1.41
N VAL A 34 14.89 1.77 -0.80
CA VAL A 34 14.91 1.66 0.67
C VAL A 34 16.06 2.49 1.29
N GLU A 35 17.13 2.70 0.54
CA GLU A 35 18.26 3.55 0.94
C GLU A 35 17.89 5.03 1.04
N ASP A 36 16.95 5.50 0.20
CA ASP A 36 16.50 6.90 0.14
C ASP A 36 15.42 7.23 1.17
N LEU A 37 14.81 6.19 1.79
CA LEU A 37 13.80 6.38 2.83
C LEU A 37 14.44 7.02 4.07
N PRO A 38 13.63 7.75 4.88
CA PRO A 38 14.12 8.33 6.13
C PRO A 38 14.88 7.27 6.93
N GLY A 39 16.19 7.45 7.06
CA GLY A 39 17.02 6.58 7.86
C GLY A 39 16.74 6.85 9.34
N ARG A 40 17.18 5.91 10.18
CA ARG A 40 17.41 6.22 11.58
C ARG A 40 18.59 7.22 11.60
N VAL A 41 18.29 8.52 11.61
CA VAL A 41 19.33 9.53 11.76
C VAL A 41 19.97 9.27 13.11
N GLU A 42 21.24 8.88 13.12
CA GLU A 42 22.00 8.73 14.36
C GLU A 42 21.91 10.05 15.13
N GLY A 43 21.36 9.99 16.33
CA GLY A 43 21.10 11.17 17.15
C GLY A 43 19.69 11.76 17.08
N SER A 44 18.84 11.40 16.14
CA SER A 44 17.41 11.76 16.16
C SER A 44 16.65 10.73 16.97
N GLY A 45 16.23 11.12 18.18
CA GLY A 45 15.29 10.36 18.99
C GLY A 45 13.92 10.20 18.31
N PRO A 46 13.01 9.45 18.92
CA PRO A 46 11.63 9.37 18.45
C PRO A 46 10.98 10.76 18.46
N PRO A 47 10.00 11.02 17.57
CA PRO A 47 9.36 12.34 17.42
C PRO A 47 8.51 12.75 18.65
N LEU A 48 8.26 11.84 19.57
CA LEU A 48 7.55 12.07 20.82
C LEU A 48 8.34 11.43 21.95
N ASP A 49 8.43 12.11 23.09
CA ASP A 49 9.09 11.58 24.28
C ASP A 49 8.39 10.30 24.75
N GLY A 50 9.17 9.27 25.03
CA GLY A 50 8.67 7.96 25.45
C GLY A 50 8.06 7.11 24.33
N LEU A 51 8.11 7.55 23.07
CA LEU A 51 7.65 6.74 21.94
C LEU A 51 8.63 5.58 21.69
N ALA A 52 8.09 4.37 21.63
CA ALA A 52 8.83 3.15 21.36
C ALA A 52 8.27 2.41 20.14
N VAL A 53 9.09 1.54 19.53
CA VAL A 53 8.62 0.63 18.48
C VAL A 53 8.48 -0.77 19.05
N ARG A 54 7.35 -1.43 18.73
CA ARG A 54 7.11 -2.85 19.03
C ARG A 54 6.89 -3.60 17.73
N ARG A 55 7.66 -4.67 17.53
CA ARG A 55 7.51 -5.57 16.36
C ARG A 55 6.59 -6.73 16.69
N SER A 56 5.73 -7.08 15.74
CA SER A 56 4.85 -8.24 15.78
C SER A 56 4.63 -8.80 14.38
N VAL A 57 3.98 -9.95 14.30
CA VAL A 57 3.48 -10.48 13.02
C VAL A 57 2.32 -9.58 12.58
N GLY A 58 2.34 -9.15 11.32
CA GLY A 58 1.24 -8.45 10.64
C GLY A 58 0.29 -9.43 9.95
N ILE A 59 -0.65 -8.90 9.17
CA ILE A 59 -1.61 -9.73 8.42
C ILE A 59 -0.86 -10.55 7.37
N ASN A 60 0.03 -9.91 6.60
CA ASN A 60 0.78 -10.55 5.51
C ASN A 60 2.31 -10.37 5.66
N GLY A 61 2.82 -10.06 6.84
CA GLY A 61 4.24 -9.82 6.99
C GLY A 61 4.63 -9.31 8.38
N CYS A 62 5.50 -8.29 8.43
CA CYS A 62 5.98 -7.68 9.66
C CYS A 62 5.20 -6.40 9.98
N ARG A 63 4.71 -6.28 11.22
CA ARG A 63 4.11 -5.06 11.75
C ARG A 63 5.06 -4.40 12.74
N LEU A 64 5.31 -3.10 12.55
CA LEU A 64 5.99 -2.24 13.49
C LEU A 64 4.97 -1.24 14.06
N SER A 65 4.72 -1.31 15.35
CA SER A 65 3.77 -0.44 16.05
C SER A 65 4.50 0.63 16.82
N ALA A 66 4.06 1.88 16.67
CA ALA A 66 4.43 3.02 17.50
C ALA A 66 3.64 2.97 18.80
N VAL A 67 4.32 2.83 19.93
CA VAL A 67 3.70 2.67 21.25
C VAL A 67 4.13 3.84 22.14
N LEU A 68 3.14 4.53 22.70
CA LEU A 68 3.35 5.62 23.67
C LEU A 68 2.74 5.19 25.02
N GLY A 69 3.59 4.88 25.99
CA GLY A 69 3.14 4.18 27.20
C GLY A 69 2.59 2.80 26.86
N GLU A 70 1.30 2.57 27.08
CA GLU A 70 0.62 1.31 26.72
C GLU A 70 -0.21 1.42 25.42
N GLU A 71 -0.39 2.62 24.89
CA GLU A 71 -1.23 2.90 23.73
C GLU A 71 -0.47 2.67 22.40
N VAL A 72 -1.09 1.97 21.47
CA VAL A 72 -0.63 1.89 20.07
C VAL A 72 -1.18 3.08 19.30
N ILE A 73 -0.33 4.06 19.01
CA ILE A 73 -0.70 5.33 18.36
C ILE A 73 -0.54 5.30 16.84
N GLY A 74 0.04 4.24 16.31
CA GLY A 74 0.22 4.04 14.88
C GLY A 74 0.95 2.74 14.56
N TYR A 75 0.96 2.34 13.30
CA TYR A 75 1.72 1.19 12.85
C TYR A 75 2.02 1.25 11.35
N ILE A 76 3.05 0.52 10.94
CA ILE A 76 3.32 0.19 9.55
C ILE A 76 3.40 -1.33 9.40
N GLU A 77 2.82 -1.86 8.34
CA GLU A 77 2.96 -3.26 7.93
C GLU A 77 3.74 -3.31 6.62
N THR A 78 4.72 -4.19 6.57
CA THR A 78 5.50 -4.43 5.36
C THR A 78 5.46 -5.91 5.02
N GLU A 79 5.20 -6.19 3.76
CA GLU A 79 5.19 -7.54 3.19
C GLU A 79 6.38 -7.69 2.25
N ILE A 80 7.21 -8.69 2.51
CA ILE A 80 8.27 -9.06 1.58
C ILE A 80 7.63 -10.02 0.58
N LEU A 81 7.58 -9.63 -0.69
CA LEU A 81 7.02 -10.45 -1.74
C LEU A 81 7.69 -11.82 -1.77
N ASP A 82 6.93 -12.89 -1.64
CA ASP A 82 7.43 -14.24 -1.49
C ASP A 82 8.18 -14.73 -2.75
N ALA A 83 9.19 -15.57 -2.56
CA ALA A 83 10.03 -16.07 -3.63
C ALA A 83 9.26 -16.88 -4.69
N GLY A 84 8.11 -17.50 -4.33
CA GLY A 84 7.24 -18.24 -5.24
C GLY A 84 6.36 -17.35 -6.12
N GLU A 85 6.08 -16.13 -5.68
CA GLU A 85 5.25 -15.15 -6.41
C GLU A 85 6.09 -14.13 -7.19
N ARG A 86 7.40 -14.13 -6.99
CA ARG A 86 8.34 -13.22 -7.62
C ARG A 86 8.81 -13.76 -8.96
N MET A 87 8.72 -12.94 -9.96
CA MET A 87 9.73 -13.07 -11.01
C MET A 87 11.10 -12.84 -10.35
N TRP A 88 12.11 -13.65 -10.68
CA TRP A 88 13.47 -13.57 -10.10
C TRP A 88 14.06 -12.13 -10.09
N ARG A 89 13.67 -11.29 -11.05
CA ARG A 89 14.03 -9.86 -11.14
C ARG A 89 13.43 -8.97 -10.07
N HIS A 90 12.47 -9.46 -9.30
CA HIS A 90 11.84 -8.73 -8.19
C HIS A 90 12.40 -9.17 -6.81
N GLY A 91 13.52 -9.90 -6.79
CA GLY A 91 14.26 -10.14 -5.56
C GLY A 91 14.60 -8.80 -4.87
N GLY A 92 14.41 -8.73 -3.56
CA GLY A 92 14.65 -7.51 -2.79
C GLY A 92 13.55 -6.44 -2.90
N TRP A 93 12.34 -6.82 -3.27
CA TRP A 93 11.15 -5.95 -3.24
C TRP A 93 10.26 -6.28 -2.05
N ALA A 94 9.66 -5.26 -1.49
CA ALA A 94 8.61 -5.34 -0.49
C ALA A 94 7.49 -4.35 -0.82
N GLU A 95 6.35 -4.48 -0.15
CA GLU A 95 5.27 -3.51 -0.24
C GLU A 95 4.80 -3.07 1.15
N VAL A 96 4.26 -1.86 1.22
CA VAL A 96 3.57 -1.35 2.39
C VAL A 96 2.14 -1.87 2.34
N GLY A 97 1.80 -2.78 3.23
CA GLY A 97 0.43 -3.26 3.35
C GLY A 97 -0.48 -2.24 4.03
N ASN A 98 0.04 -1.56 5.04
CA ASN A 98 -0.66 -0.51 5.76
C ASN A 98 0.33 0.46 6.43
N LEU A 99 0.00 1.75 6.42
CA LEU A 99 0.63 2.76 7.26
C LEU A 99 -0.46 3.63 7.89
N ARG A 100 -0.59 3.57 9.22
CA ARG A 100 -1.62 4.29 9.95
C ARG A 100 -1.07 5.00 11.16
N VAL A 101 -1.57 6.21 11.38
CA VAL A 101 -1.31 6.99 12.60
C VAL A 101 -2.66 7.50 13.11
N ALA A 102 -2.92 7.28 14.40
CA ALA A 102 -4.14 7.76 15.05
C ALA A 102 -4.26 9.28 14.92
N ALA A 103 -5.47 9.78 14.69
CA ALA A 103 -5.72 11.18 14.34
C ALA A 103 -5.05 12.21 15.28
N PRO A 104 -5.04 12.04 16.63
CA PRO A 104 -4.39 12.98 17.55
C PRO A 104 -2.85 13.07 17.39
N TYR A 105 -2.24 12.07 16.73
CA TYR A 105 -0.79 11.96 16.59
C TYR A 105 -0.30 12.18 15.14
N ARG A 106 -1.23 12.48 14.20
CA ARG A 106 -0.88 12.83 12.82
C ARG A 106 -0.12 14.15 12.75
N ARG A 107 0.64 14.35 11.69
CA ARG A 107 1.46 15.56 11.43
C ARG A 107 2.50 15.86 12.50
N ARG A 108 2.83 14.88 13.34
CA ARG A 108 3.82 14.98 14.42
C ARG A 108 5.07 14.11 14.16
N GLY A 109 5.32 13.71 12.90
CA GLY A 109 6.49 12.92 12.50
C GLY A 109 6.38 11.42 12.73
N VAL A 110 5.30 10.91 13.36
CA VAL A 110 5.14 9.49 13.71
C VAL A 110 5.15 8.59 12.46
N GLY A 111 4.50 9.01 11.37
CA GLY A 111 4.46 8.24 10.11
C GLY A 111 5.85 8.11 9.47
N SER A 112 6.59 9.22 9.36
CA SER A 112 7.96 9.22 8.83
C SER A 112 8.90 8.40 9.70
N TRP A 113 8.75 8.48 11.02
CA TRP A 113 9.53 7.70 11.96
C TRP A 113 9.26 6.19 11.82
N LEU A 114 7.98 5.78 11.74
CA LEU A 114 7.60 4.38 11.47
C LEU A 114 8.20 3.86 10.17
N LEU A 115 8.14 4.66 9.11
CA LEU A 115 8.74 4.31 7.83
C LEU A 115 10.27 4.16 7.95
N GLY A 116 10.93 5.02 8.73
CA GLY A 116 12.36 4.90 9.04
C GLY A 116 12.71 3.63 9.79
N GLN A 117 11.87 3.21 10.76
CA GLN A 117 12.03 1.93 11.47
C GLN A 117 11.85 0.75 10.51
N ALA A 118 10.85 0.82 9.63
CA ALA A 118 10.62 -0.20 8.59
C ALA A 118 11.80 -0.27 7.61
N ALA A 119 12.31 0.86 7.14
CA ALA A 119 13.48 0.92 6.25
C ALA A 119 14.72 0.25 6.88
N GLY A 120 14.96 0.48 8.18
CA GLY A 120 16.03 -0.20 8.93
C GLY A 120 15.87 -1.73 8.92
N TRP A 121 14.66 -2.22 9.15
CA TRP A 121 14.32 -3.65 9.07
C TRP A 121 14.48 -4.21 7.65
N LEU A 122 13.95 -3.49 6.65
CA LEU A 122 14.01 -3.91 5.25
C LEU A 122 15.44 -4.01 4.72
N ARG A 123 16.35 -3.11 5.15
CA ARG A 123 17.79 -3.19 4.81
C ARG A 123 18.43 -4.46 5.35
N LEU A 124 18.11 -4.86 6.59
CA LEU A 124 18.59 -6.11 7.16
C LEU A 124 18.07 -7.34 6.39
N ALA A 125 16.85 -7.24 5.85
CA ALA A 125 16.25 -8.27 5.00
C ALA A 125 16.70 -8.19 3.52
N GLN A 126 17.70 -7.34 3.21
CA GLN A 126 18.23 -7.13 1.85
C GLN A 126 17.16 -6.66 0.84
N VAL A 127 16.12 -5.99 1.32
CA VAL A 127 15.13 -5.33 0.49
C VAL A 127 15.70 -4.00 0.00
N THR A 128 15.66 -3.79 -1.30
CA THR A 128 16.20 -2.58 -1.96
C THR A 128 15.11 -1.63 -2.42
N ARG A 129 13.88 -2.12 -2.60
CA ARG A 129 12.77 -1.35 -3.14
C ARG A 129 11.48 -1.60 -2.36
N LEU A 130 10.75 -0.52 -2.11
CA LEU A 130 9.49 -0.54 -1.39
C LEU A 130 8.39 0.05 -2.28
N LEU A 131 7.33 -0.71 -2.47
CA LEU A 131 6.11 -0.28 -3.16
C LEU A 131 5.08 0.19 -2.13
N ASP A 132 4.27 1.14 -2.54
CA ASP A 132 3.08 1.58 -1.83
C ASP A 132 1.95 1.91 -2.80
N TYR A 133 0.71 1.82 -2.35
CA TYR A 133 -0.48 2.01 -3.16
C TYR A 133 -1.42 2.98 -2.47
N ALA A 134 -1.87 3.99 -3.19
CA ALA A 134 -2.82 4.96 -2.67
C ALA A 134 -4.00 5.14 -3.64
N TRP A 135 -5.22 5.07 -3.12
CA TRP A 135 -6.41 5.42 -3.89
C TRP A 135 -6.36 6.89 -4.31
N LEU A 136 -6.92 7.19 -5.48
CA LEU A 136 -6.94 8.57 -5.98
C LEU A 136 -8.01 9.42 -5.29
N ASP A 137 -9.09 8.79 -4.82
CA ASP A 137 -10.24 9.49 -4.25
C ASP A 137 -10.68 8.89 -2.93
N GLY A 138 -11.29 9.74 -2.08
CA GLY A 138 -11.94 9.31 -0.86
C GLY A 138 -11.08 9.34 0.39
N THR A 139 -11.54 8.59 1.38
CA THR A 139 -10.88 8.40 2.68
C THR A 139 -10.81 6.92 3.02
N ASP A 140 -9.83 6.55 3.82
CA ASP A 140 -9.75 5.21 4.35
C ASP A 140 -10.85 4.96 5.42
N PRO A 141 -11.08 3.70 5.83
CA PRO A 141 -12.08 3.37 6.85
C PRO A 141 -11.85 4.06 8.21
N ALA A 142 -10.64 4.54 8.49
CA ALA A 142 -10.30 5.31 9.68
C ALA A 142 -10.39 6.83 9.49
N GLY A 143 -10.97 7.28 8.34
CA GLY A 143 -11.19 8.69 8.02
C GLY A 143 -9.91 9.46 7.65
N GLN A 144 -8.84 8.78 7.26
CA GLN A 144 -7.67 9.43 6.70
C GLN A 144 -7.90 9.73 5.23
N SER A 145 -7.70 11.00 4.83
CA SER A 145 -7.78 11.40 3.42
C SER A 145 -6.66 10.73 2.61
N TYR A 146 -7.01 10.15 1.48
CA TYR A 146 -6.02 9.63 0.54
C TYR A 146 -5.20 10.75 -0.11
N ASP A 147 -5.72 11.97 -0.21
CA ASP A 147 -4.94 13.11 -0.68
C ASP A 147 -3.79 13.45 0.28
N ASP A 148 -4.08 13.45 1.59
CA ASP A 148 -3.04 13.66 2.61
C ASP A 148 -1.98 12.56 2.57
N TYR A 149 -2.40 11.32 2.34
CA TYR A 149 -1.49 10.19 2.20
C TYR A 149 -0.63 10.30 0.95
N ARG A 150 -1.21 10.64 -0.19
CA ARG A 150 -0.47 10.86 -1.44
C ARG A 150 0.50 12.05 -1.35
N ALA A 151 0.15 13.09 -0.62
CA ALA A 151 1.07 14.21 -0.37
C ALA A 151 2.23 13.81 0.57
N PHE A 152 1.99 12.87 1.49
CA PHE A 152 3.01 12.36 2.40
C PHE A 152 4.08 11.52 1.68
N LEU A 153 3.69 10.66 0.74
CA LEU A 153 4.58 9.70 0.10
C LEU A 153 5.79 10.37 -0.59
N PRO A 154 5.64 11.40 -1.45
CA PRO A 154 6.78 12.11 -2.03
C PRO A 154 7.65 12.80 -0.99
N ALA A 155 7.04 13.31 0.08
CA ALA A 155 7.79 13.99 1.15
C ALA A 155 8.73 13.05 1.93
N VAL A 156 8.52 11.73 1.84
CA VAL A 156 9.34 10.71 2.49
C VAL A 156 10.14 9.83 1.52
N GLY A 157 10.29 10.27 0.25
CA GLY A 157 11.19 9.63 -0.71
C GLY A 157 10.53 8.69 -1.72
N PHE A 158 9.21 8.56 -1.73
CA PHE A 158 8.51 7.82 -2.78
C PHE A 158 8.31 8.68 -4.02
N ARG A 159 8.32 8.05 -5.19
CA ARG A 159 7.89 8.65 -6.46
C ARG A 159 6.74 7.87 -7.05
N GLU A 160 5.79 8.54 -7.65
CA GLU A 160 4.71 7.89 -8.41
C GLU A 160 5.31 7.15 -9.60
N LEU A 161 5.02 5.86 -9.70
CA LEU A 161 5.51 5.00 -10.76
C LEU A 161 4.49 4.90 -11.90
N THR A 162 3.23 4.70 -11.54
CA THR A 162 2.11 4.54 -12.48
C THR A 162 0.79 4.69 -11.75
N ARG A 163 -0.30 4.77 -12.53
CA ARG A 163 -1.65 4.59 -12.03
C ARG A 163 -2.24 3.32 -12.61
N THR A 164 -3.05 2.63 -11.84
CA THR A 164 -3.66 1.37 -12.24
C THR A 164 -5.17 1.42 -12.07
N ALA A 165 -5.88 0.97 -13.11
CA ALA A 165 -7.32 0.78 -13.05
C ALA A 165 -7.62 -0.54 -12.37
N ARG A 166 -8.28 -0.49 -11.20
CA ARG A 166 -8.77 -1.66 -10.46
C ARG A 166 -10.27 -1.84 -10.62
N GLY A 167 -10.77 -3.01 -10.23
CA GLY A 167 -12.22 -3.24 -10.22
C GLY A 167 -12.80 -3.41 -11.63
N TRP A 168 -12.29 -4.36 -12.38
CA TRP A 168 -12.90 -4.79 -13.62
C TRP A 168 -13.96 -5.86 -13.34
N THR A 169 -15.21 -5.58 -13.72
CA THR A 169 -16.36 -6.49 -13.53
C THR A 169 -16.93 -6.89 -14.87
N ARG A 170 -17.42 -8.12 -14.95
CA ARG A 170 -18.19 -8.61 -16.08
C ARG A 170 -19.60 -8.94 -15.60
N GLU A 171 -20.60 -8.35 -16.21
CA GLU A 171 -21.99 -8.77 -15.95
C GLU A 171 -22.15 -10.24 -16.35
N ARG A 172 -22.64 -11.04 -15.41
CA ARG A 172 -23.08 -12.40 -15.75
C ARG A 172 -24.30 -12.25 -16.63
N LEU A 173 -24.27 -12.79 -17.84
CA LEU A 173 -25.47 -13.04 -18.60
C LEU A 173 -26.33 -13.98 -17.76
N THR A 174 -27.37 -13.45 -17.12
CA THR A 174 -28.43 -14.29 -16.59
C THR A 174 -29.07 -14.97 -17.80
N THR A 175 -28.72 -16.22 -18.03
CA THR A 175 -29.52 -17.10 -18.90
C THR A 175 -30.90 -17.14 -18.31
N GLY A 176 -31.80 -16.38 -18.90
CA GLY A 176 -33.22 -16.42 -18.55
C GLY A 176 -33.73 -17.85 -18.74
N ASP A 177 -34.02 -18.48 -17.62
CA ASP A 177 -34.77 -19.73 -17.58
C ASP A 177 -36.22 -19.42 -17.96
N GLY A 178 -36.47 -19.35 -19.25
CA GLY A 178 -37.76 -19.12 -19.87
C GLY A 178 -38.29 -20.40 -20.50
N GLY A 179 -38.38 -21.44 -19.71
CA GLY A 179 -39.01 -22.72 -20.12
C GLY A 179 -40.27 -23.03 -19.33
N SER A 180 -41.31 -22.18 -19.44
CA SER A 180 -42.68 -22.61 -19.10
C SER A 180 -43.21 -23.48 -20.23
N CYS A 181 -43.05 -24.79 -20.09
CA CYS A 181 -43.78 -25.75 -20.89
C CYS A 181 -45.17 -25.95 -20.25
N GLY A 182 -46.17 -25.24 -20.73
CA GLY A 182 -47.59 -25.50 -20.44
C GLY A 182 -48.09 -26.67 -21.25
N THR A 183 -48.64 -27.63 -20.58
CA THR A 183 -49.68 -28.56 -21.10
C THR A 183 -50.82 -28.61 -20.11
#